data_8344109e59812da4372c708184cb8a7a
#
_entry.id   8344109e59812da4372c708184cb8a7a
#
_cell.length_a   1.000
_cell.length_b   1.000
_cell.length_c   1.000
_cell.angle_alpha   90.00
_cell.angle_beta   90.00
_cell.angle_gamma   90.00
#
_symmetry.space_group_name_H-M   'P 1'
#
loop_
_entity.id
_entity.type
_entity.pdbx_description
1 polymer ?
#
loop_
_entity_poly.entity_id
_entity_poly.type
_entity_poly.pdbx_seq_one_letter_code
_entity_poly.pdbx_strand_id
1 'polypeptide(L)'
;YNLLRILKPEHREDMISGAMLNYEIGEDQWEDIGNMTQQGTFAGCKPPLRLTLFEDLVYNEMYTPTKWQRNNMYAAWWYCCIPISVIEKNGLPLPVFVRCDDAEYGIRCKTGFITMNSLCVWHMSFFERYNAAVERYQTTRNTMIAQATCGMAPKADFMHELHNNIRLELKKFGYANAELCLDAFEDFLKGPEFIKKPGQAERSFMAANRNKEQLVDFVTLQSQIDADAELDGLCIKEVDRQLIDGDKPRSLPERLEDLFTDNNQRYFKKNGTGYAVIPLQGWLYPAGAIRGKHKLIVLDWYNRKGTIRTKDVKCYQEIKKRYARDL
;
A
#
# COMPACT_ATOMS: atom_id res chain seq x y z
N TYR A 1 14.65 -13.23 -24.53
CA TYR A 1 15.71 -13.29 -25.56
C TYR A 1 15.16 -13.22 -26.98
N ASN A 2 14.16 -14.03 -27.34
CA ASN A 2 13.57 -14.03 -28.68
C ASN A 2 12.93 -12.69 -29.04
N LEU A 3 12.20 -12.07 -28.13
CA LEU A 3 11.62 -10.74 -28.33
C LEU A 3 12.71 -9.70 -28.69
N LEU A 4 13.82 -9.68 -27.96
CA LEU A 4 14.91 -8.73 -28.22
C LEU A 4 15.52 -8.90 -29.61
N ARG A 5 15.50 -10.10 -30.18
CA ARG A 5 15.99 -10.38 -31.55
C ARG A 5 15.08 -9.86 -32.65
N ILE A 6 13.78 -9.81 -32.40
CA ILE A 6 12.77 -9.40 -33.41
C ILE A 6 12.32 -7.95 -33.20
N LEU A 7 12.84 -7.28 -32.18
CA LEU A 7 12.48 -5.91 -31.87
C LEU A 7 12.87 -4.98 -33.01
N LYS A 8 11.93 -4.20 -33.50
CA LYS A 8 12.17 -3.24 -34.58
C LYS A 8 13.07 -2.11 -34.10
N PRO A 9 13.86 -1.48 -35.00
CA PRO A 9 14.77 -0.42 -34.63
C PRO A 9 14.11 0.76 -33.89
N GLU A 10 12.89 1.13 -34.28
CA GLU A 10 12.12 2.21 -33.64
C GLU A 10 11.73 1.95 -32.19
N HIS A 11 11.76 0.69 -31.75
CA HIS A 11 11.40 0.26 -30.40
C HIS A 11 12.60 -0.07 -29.51
N ARG A 12 13.81 0.15 -29.98
CA ARG A 12 15.02 -0.21 -29.21
C ARG A 12 15.24 0.63 -27.96
N GLU A 13 14.63 1.80 -27.92
CA GLU A 13 14.68 2.72 -26.78
C GLU A 13 13.44 2.58 -25.86
N ASP A 14 12.50 1.70 -26.19
CA ASP A 14 11.33 1.45 -25.37
C ASP A 14 11.63 0.46 -24.26
N MET A 15 11.07 0.66 -23.08
CA MET A 15 11.10 -0.33 -21.99
C MET A 15 10.10 -1.44 -22.27
N ILE A 16 10.50 -2.69 -21.99
CA ILE A 16 9.58 -3.83 -22.08
C ILE A 16 8.97 -4.06 -20.71
N SER A 17 7.64 -4.05 -20.64
CA SER A 17 6.87 -4.29 -19.43
C SER A 17 6.12 -5.61 -19.52
N GLY A 18 6.43 -6.53 -18.62
CA GLY A 18 5.73 -7.81 -18.53
C GLY A 18 4.58 -7.78 -17.52
N ALA A 19 3.56 -8.58 -17.81
CA ALA A 19 2.36 -8.65 -16.98
C ALA A 19 2.61 -9.35 -15.63
N MET A 20 1.89 -8.90 -14.61
CA MET A 20 1.68 -9.61 -13.37
C MET A 20 0.41 -10.43 -13.48
N LEU A 21 0.54 -11.74 -13.46
CA LEU A 21 -0.58 -12.67 -13.34
C LEU A 21 -0.78 -13.07 -11.89
N ASN A 22 -2.03 -13.35 -11.53
CA ASN A 22 -2.36 -13.82 -10.19
C ASN A 22 -1.79 -15.23 -9.98
N TYR A 23 -1.13 -15.45 -8.84
CA TYR A 23 -0.53 -16.75 -8.53
C TYR A 23 -1.59 -17.82 -8.23
N GLU A 24 -2.69 -17.47 -7.59
CA GLU A 24 -3.78 -18.38 -7.22
C GLU A 24 -4.74 -18.66 -8.41
N ILE A 25 -4.90 -17.66 -9.29
CA ILE A 25 -5.76 -17.75 -10.47
C ILE A 25 -4.90 -17.38 -11.68
N GLY A 26 -4.12 -18.35 -12.16
CA GLY A 26 -3.02 -18.14 -13.10
C GLY A 26 -3.38 -17.52 -14.44
N GLU A 27 -4.65 -17.46 -14.79
CA GLU A 27 -5.19 -16.82 -15.99
C GLU A 27 -5.60 -15.37 -15.80
N ASP A 28 -5.68 -14.88 -14.57
CA ASP A 28 -6.08 -13.49 -14.29
C ASP A 28 -4.85 -12.56 -14.34
N GLN A 29 -4.82 -11.67 -15.31
CA GLN A 29 -3.83 -10.60 -15.40
C GLN A 29 -4.26 -9.43 -14.52
N TRP A 30 -3.44 -9.09 -13.55
CA TRP A 30 -3.67 -7.94 -12.68
C TRP A 30 -3.27 -6.63 -13.37
N GLU A 31 -2.06 -6.58 -13.91
CA GLU A 31 -1.50 -5.39 -14.54
C GLU A 31 -0.33 -5.78 -15.44
N ASP A 32 -0.16 -5.12 -16.58
CA ASP A 32 1.04 -5.23 -17.43
C ASP A 32 1.80 -3.92 -17.57
N ILE A 33 1.10 -2.81 -17.41
CA ILE A 33 1.66 -1.45 -17.42
C ILE A 33 0.88 -0.57 -16.45
N GLY A 34 1.60 0.07 -15.54
CA GLY A 34 1.03 1.00 -14.57
C GLY A 34 1.01 2.44 -15.05
N ASN A 35 0.21 3.26 -14.40
CA ASN A 35 0.30 4.71 -14.52
C ASN A 35 0.01 5.39 -13.18
N MET A 36 0.57 6.58 -13.02
CA MET A 36 0.22 7.48 -11.92
C MET A 36 -0.95 8.36 -12.36
N THR A 37 -2.04 8.36 -11.58
CA THR A 37 -3.17 9.26 -11.83
C THR A 37 -2.81 10.70 -11.45
N GLN A 38 -3.57 11.68 -11.94
CA GLN A 38 -3.36 13.08 -11.56
C GLN A 38 -3.48 13.32 -10.06
N GLN A 39 -4.26 12.48 -9.37
CA GLN A 39 -4.55 12.56 -7.94
C GLN A 39 -3.52 11.80 -7.07
N GLY A 40 -2.51 11.15 -7.67
CA GLY A 40 -1.46 10.47 -6.92
C GLY A 40 -1.75 9.00 -6.58
N THR A 41 -2.68 8.37 -7.29
CA THR A 41 -3.00 6.96 -7.12
C THR A 41 -2.28 6.11 -8.16
N PHE A 42 -1.63 5.04 -7.74
CA PHE A 42 -1.14 4.01 -8.64
C PHE A 42 -2.33 3.24 -9.23
N ALA A 43 -2.34 3.07 -10.54
CA ALA A 43 -3.40 2.36 -11.23
C ALA A 43 -2.85 1.63 -12.45
N GLY A 44 -3.39 0.46 -12.78
CA GLY A 44 -3.15 -0.17 -14.07
C GLY A 44 -3.65 0.73 -15.22
N CYS A 45 -2.96 0.72 -16.34
CA CYS A 45 -3.46 1.38 -17.54
C CYS A 45 -4.70 0.66 -18.10
N LYS A 46 -4.76 -0.65 -17.92
CA LYS A 46 -5.86 -1.53 -18.32
C LYS A 46 -6.61 -2.03 -17.09
N PRO A 47 -7.89 -2.43 -17.20
CA PRO A 47 -8.57 -3.17 -16.15
C PRO A 47 -7.90 -4.54 -15.94
N PRO A 48 -8.15 -5.24 -14.82
CA PRO A 48 -7.81 -6.66 -14.72
C PRO A 48 -8.46 -7.47 -15.85
N LEU A 49 -7.72 -8.39 -16.44
CA LEU A 49 -8.14 -9.18 -17.60
C LEU A 49 -8.08 -10.67 -17.28
N ARG A 50 -8.98 -11.46 -17.87
CA ARG A 50 -8.95 -12.92 -17.84
C ARG A 50 -8.43 -13.47 -19.15
N LEU A 51 -7.20 -13.90 -19.18
CA LEU A 51 -6.50 -14.28 -20.41
C LEU A 51 -7.00 -15.59 -21.07
N THR A 52 -7.96 -16.28 -20.48
CA THR A 52 -8.71 -17.38 -21.13
C THR A 52 -9.86 -16.88 -22.00
N LEU A 53 -10.23 -15.60 -21.92
CA LEU A 53 -11.24 -14.98 -22.77
C LEU A 53 -10.57 -14.34 -23.97
N PHE A 54 -11.05 -14.69 -25.17
CA PHE A 54 -10.49 -14.19 -26.43
C PHE A 54 -10.61 -12.66 -26.55
N GLU A 55 -11.72 -12.11 -26.13
CA GLU A 55 -11.96 -10.66 -26.10
C GLU A 55 -10.96 -9.91 -25.22
N ASP A 56 -10.58 -10.47 -24.07
CA ASP A 56 -9.59 -9.88 -23.18
C ASP A 56 -8.17 -9.95 -23.77
N LEU A 57 -7.84 -11.05 -24.46
CA LEU A 57 -6.57 -11.15 -25.20
C LEU A 57 -6.48 -10.11 -26.32
N VAL A 58 -7.55 -9.94 -27.10
CA VAL A 58 -7.61 -8.93 -28.18
C VAL A 58 -7.54 -7.53 -27.58
N TYR A 59 -8.30 -7.26 -26.50
CA TYR A 59 -8.26 -5.97 -25.82
C TYR A 59 -6.85 -5.65 -25.32
N ASN A 60 -6.16 -6.63 -24.72
CA ASN A 60 -4.80 -6.46 -24.19
C ASN A 60 -3.82 -6.01 -25.28
N GLU A 61 -3.86 -6.66 -26.47
CA GLU A 61 -2.97 -6.32 -27.59
C GLU A 61 -3.34 -5.04 -28.31
N MET A 62 -4.64 -4.71 -28.38
CA MET A 62 -5.13 -3.53 -29.11
C MET A 62 -5.23 -2.28 -28.25
N TYR A 63 -4.87 -2.37 -26.98
CA TYR A 63 -4.99 -1.27 -26.03
C TYR A 63 -4.20 -0.04 -26.49
N THR A 64 -4.83 1.12 -26.45
CA THR A 64 -4.20 2.38 -26.76
C THR A 64 -4.28 3.32 -25.52
N PRO A 65 -3.14 3.66 -24.91
CA PRO A 65 -3.13 4.54 -23.76
C PRO A 65 -3.69 5.95 -24.07
N THR A 66 -4.36 6.54 -23.13
CA THR A 66 -4.76 7.95 -23.19
C THR A 66 -3.54 8.88 -23.22
N LYS A 67 -3.73 10.16 -23.58
CA LYS A 67 -2.65 11.15 -23.55
C LYS A 67 -2.00 11.28 -22.16
N TRP A 68 -2.82 11.24 -21.10
CA TRP A 68 -2.31 11.28 -19.73
C TRP A 68 -1.46 10.04 -19.42
N GLN A 69 -1.97 8.85 -19.69
CA GLN A 69 -1.25 7.59 -19.46
C GLN A 69 0.09 7.57 -20.19
N ARG A 70 0.14 7.90 -21.48
CA ARG A 70 1.40 7.94 -22.24
C ARG A 70 2.50 8.78 -21.59
N ASN A 71 2.14 9.84 -20.85
CA ASN A 71 3.10 10.69 -20.18
C ASN A 71 3.42 10.28 -18.74
N ASN A 72 2.66 9.33 -18.18
CA ASN A 72 2.73 8.95 -16.76
C ASN A 72 2.69 7.43 -16.56
N MET A 73 2.97 6.66 -17.62
CA MET A 73 3.15 5.20 -17.56
C MET A 73 4.49 4.84 -16.95
N TYR A 74 4.52 3.65 -16.38
CA TYR A 74 5.75 3.00 -15.93
C TYR A 74 5.60 1.48 -16.04
N ALA A 75 6.73 0.80 -16.26
CA ALA A 75 6.81 -0.65 -16.15
C ALA A 75 7.12 -1.02 -14.72
N ALA A 76 6.28 -1.81 -14.08
CA ALA A 76 6.56 -2.30 -12.74
C ALA A 76 7.70 -3.34 -12.77
N TRP A 77 8.55 -3.30 -11.74
CA TRP A 77 9.80 -4.09 -11.76
C TRP A 77 9.64 -5.54 -11.28
N TRP A 78 8.44 -6.10 -11.35
CA TRP A 78 8.29 -7.56 -11.33
C TRP A 78 8.78 -8.18 -12.66
N TYR A 79 8.64 -7.45 -13.78
CA TYR A 79 9.23 -7.80 -15.07
C TYR A 79 9.42 -6.55 -15.92
N CYS A 80 10.64 -6.06 -15.99
CA CYS A 80 11.00 -4.89 -16.81
C CYS A 80 12.36 -5.08 -17.48
N CYS A 81 12.44 -4.82 -18.82
CA CYS A 81 13.71 -4.66 -19.49
C CYS A 81 13.92 -3.19 -19.82
N ILE A 82 15.02 -2.63 -19.34
CA ILE A 82 15.39 -1.22 -19.53
C ILE A 82 16.57 -1.16 -20.52
N PRO A 83 16.46 -0.44 -21.65
CA PRO A 83 17.59 -0.24 -22.54
C PRO A 83 18.75 0.47 -21.82
N ILE A 84 19.98 0.04 -22.10
CA ILE A 84 21.18 0.65 -21.47
C ILE A 84 21.28 2.14 -21.82
N SER A 85 20.97 2.52 -23.05
CA SER A 85 20.91 3.93 -23.49
C SER A 85 19.98 4.80 -22.66
N VAL A 86 18.86 4.24 -22.17
CA VAL A 86 17.94 4.95 -21.25
C VAL A 86 18.63 5.22 -19.92
N ILE A 87 19.40 4.26 -19.39
CA ILE A 87 20.17 4.43 -18.16
C ILE A 87 21.30 5.46 -18.36
N GLU A 88 22.02 5.36 -19.47
CA GLU A 88 23.09 6.31 -19.80
C GLU A 88 22.58 7.75 -19.91
N LYS A 89 21.40 7.94 -20.50
CA LYS A 89 20.76 9.24 -20.66
C LYS A 89 20.17 9.80 -19.36
N ASN A 90 19.53 8.98 -18.54
CA ASN A 90 18.73 9.43 -17.40
C ASN A 90 19.38 9.14 -16.04
N GLY A 91 20.52 8.45 -16.01
CA GLY A 91 21.17 7.97 -14.80
C GLY A 91 20.44 6.78 -14.17
N LEU A 92 20.92 6.35 -13.01
CA LEU A 92 20.36 5.25 -12.24
C LEU A 92 19.03 5.64 -11.57
N PRO A 93 18.21 4.65 -11.18
CA PRO A 93 17.07 4.85 -10.28
C PRO A 93 17.46 5.54 -8.97
N LEU A 94 16.50 6.21 -8.36
CA LEU A 94 16.69 6.77 -7.02
C LEU A 94 16.99 5.67 -5.98
N PRO A 95 17.85 5.94 -4.99
CA PRO A 95 18.19 4.95 -3.96
C PRO A 95 17.11 4.86 -2.89
N VAL A 96 15.86 4.58 -3.29
CA VAL A 96 14.70 4.61 -2.38
C VAL A 96 14.31 3.23 -1.86
N PHE A 97 14.89 2.14 -2.34
CA PHE A 97 14.53 0.76 -1.97
C PHE A 97 13.01 0.54 -2.04
N VAL A 98 12.46 -0.49 -2.44
CA VAL A 98 11.07 -0.82 -2.79
C VAL A 98 9.99 0.29 -2.65
N ARG A 99 9.04 0.30 -3.55
CA ARG A 99 7.92 1.23 -3.75
C ARG A 99 8.33 2.56 -4.38
N CYS A 100 7.61 2.94 -5.39
CA CYS A 100 7.81 4.13 -6.20
C CYS A 100 9.13 4.21 -6.99
N ASP A 101 10.03 3.28 -6.82
CA ASP A 101 11.31 3.19 -7.56
C ASP A 101 11.08 3.01 -9.05
N ASP A 102 10.22 2.07 -9.42
CA ASP A 102 9.78 1.79 -10.78
C ASP A 102 8.95 2.93 -11.40
N ALA A 103 7.98 3.43 -10.65
CA ALA A 103 7.09 4.48 -11.11
C ALA A 103 7.84 5.81 -11.33
N GLU A 104 8.65 6.25 -10.38
CA GLU A 104 9.48 7.45 -10.52
C GLU A 104 10.40 7.33 -11.73
N TYR A 105 11.11 6.20 -11.85
CA TYR A 105 12.07 6.00 -12.91
C TYR A 105 11.39 5.94 -14.30
N GLY A 106 10.31 5.18 -14.44
CA GLY A 106 9.57 5.09 -15.69
C GLY A 106 9.00 6.43 -16.15
N ILE A 107 8.38 7.19 -15.23
CA ILE A 107 7.82 8.51 -15.54
C ILE A 107 8.90 9.55 -15.85
N ARG A 108 10.01 9.55 -15.11
CA ARG A 108 11.13 10.47 -15.31
C ARG A 108 11.86 10.22 -16.63
N CYS A 109 12.04 8.97 -17.03
CA CYS A 109 12.74 8.62 -18.27
C CYS A 109 11.96 8.99 -19.53
N LYS A 110 10.64 9.07 -19.48
CA LYS A 110 9.77 9.45 -20.61
C LYS A 110 10.04 8.61 -21.87
N THR A 111 10.21 7.30 -21.71
CA THR A 111 10.38 6.35 -22.81
C THR A 111 9.03 5.82 -23.30
N GLY A 112 9.02 5.13 -24.45
CA GLY A 112 7.93 4.25 -24.84
C GLY A 112 7.94 2.98 -24.00
N PHE A 113 6.82 2.24 -24.06
CA PHE A 113 6.67 0.95 -23.39
C PHE A 113 6.09 -0.08 -24.36
N ILE A 114 6.62 -1.30 -24.29
CA ILE A 114 6.14 -2.44 -25.03
C ILE A 114 5.51 -3.40 -24.02
N THR A 115 4.23 -3.70 -24.21
CA THR A 115 3.52 -4.79 -23.54
C THR A 115 3.05 -5.78 -24.59
N MET A 116 3.00 -7.05 -24.28
CA MET A 116 2.42 -8.06 -25.17
C MET A 116 1.98 -9.29 -24.37
N ASN A 117 1.02 -10.02 -24.90
CA ASN A 117 0.62 -11.31 -24.37
C ASN A 117 1.84 -12.24 -24.26
N SER A 118 1.84 -13.12 -23.28
CA SER A 118 2.93 -14.08 -22.99
C SER A 118 4.22 -13.51 -22.38
N LEU A 119 4.30 -12.21 -22.14
CA LEU A 119 5.35 -11.62 -21.30
C LEU A 119 4.79 -11.41 -19.90
N CYS A 120 5.06 -12.33 -19.00
CA CYS A 120 4.46 -12.28 -17.67
C CYS A 120 5.31 -12.99 -16.61
N VAL A 121 4.96 -12.71 -15.37
CA VAL A 121 5.33 -13.47 -14.16
C VAL A 121 4.09 -13.74 -13.33
N TRP A 122 4.07 -14.85 -12.60
CA TRP A 122 3.05 -15.11 -11.58
C TRP A 122 3.48 -14.52 -10.26
N HIS A 123 2.63 -13.71 -9.68
CA HIS A 123 2.91 -12.99 -8.45
C HIS A 123 1.72 -13.08 -7.50
N MET A 124 2.01 -13.13 -6.22
CA MET A 124 0.96 -13.15 -5.18
C MET A 124 0.27 -11.79 -5.10
N SER A 125 -1.03 -11.81 -4.80
CA SER A 125 -1.81 -10.60 -4.60
C SER A 125 -1.19 -9.68 -3.54
N PHE A 126 -1.17 -8.38 -3.79
CA PHE A 126 -0.71 -7.38 -2.83
C PHE A 126 -1.60 -7.32 -1.58
N PHE A 127 -2.89 -7.66 -1.70
CA PHE A 127 -3.82 -7.66 -0.57
C PHE A 127 -3.43 -8.68 0.51
N GLU A 128 -2.84 -9.79 0.11
CA GLU A 128 -2.41 -10.88 1.01
C GLU A 128 -1.04 -10.64 1.63
N ARG A 129 -0.29 -9.67 1.10
CA ARG A 129 1.07 -9.37 1.53
C ARG A 129 1.22 -8.01 2.21
N TYR A 130 0.16 -7.55 2.87
CA TYR A 130 0.24 -6.27 3.58
C TYR A 130 1.37 -6.27 4.61
N ASN A 131 2.24 -5.25 4.52
CA ASN A 131 3.31 -5.00 5.47
C ASN A 131 3.33 -3.50 5.79
N ALA A 132 3.10 -3.13 7.03
CA ALA A 132 3.02 -1.73 7.43
C ALA A 132 4.32 -0.95 7.18
N ALA A 133 5.50 -1.58 7.28
CA ALA A 133 6.76 -0.92 6.94
C ALA A 133 6.86 -0.59 5.44
N VAL A 134 6.26 -1.39 4.57
CA VAL A 134 6.16 -1.10 3.14
C VAL A 134 5.09 -0.03 2.90
N GLU A 135 3.87 -0.24 3.39
CA GLU A 135 2.71 0.56 2.99
C GLU A 135 2.59 1.88 3.76
N ARG A 136 3.02 1.94 5.02
CA ARG A 136 2.92 3.15 5.85
C ARG A 136 4.21 3.95 5.87
N TYR A 137 5.37 3.30 5.82
CA TYR A 137 6.65 3.99 5.80
C TYR A 137 7.18 4.20 4.37
N GLN A 138 7.49 3.11 3.63
CA GLN A 138 8.11 3.22 2.31
C GLN A 138 7.23 3.96 1.30
N THR A 139 5.98 3.54 1.14
CA THR A 139 5.07 4.17 0.17
C THR A 139 4.88 5.65 0.49
N THR A 140 4.64 6.01 1.75
CA THR A 140 4.45 7.43 2.15
C THR A 140 5.68 8.27 1.83
N ARG A 141 6.88 7.85 2.27
CA ARG A 141 8.13 8.59 2.02
C ARG A 141 8.45 8.68 0.53
N ASN A 142 8.41 7.53 -0.16
CA ASN A 142 8.88 7.45 -1.54
C ASN A 142 7.95 8.15 -2.53
N THR A 143 6.64 8.15 -2.26
CA THR A 143 5.67 8.92 -3.07
C THR A 143 5.93 10.42 -2.98
N MET A 144 6.26 10.94 -1.80
CA MET A 144 6.64 12.34 -1.63
C MET A 144 7.96 12.66 -2.32
N ILE A 145 8.96 11.76 -2.26
CA ILE A 145 10.23 11.90 -2.98
C ILE A 145 9.97 11.92 -4.50
N ALA A 146 9.21 10.96 -5.01
CA ALA A 146 8.90 10.88 -6.44
C ALA A 146 8.13 12.11 -6.93
N GLN A 147 7.18 12.62 -6.14
CA GLN A 147 6.50 13.88 -6.46
C GLN A 147 7.48 15.06 -6.52
N ALA A 148 8.40 15.15 -5.58
CA ALA A 148 9.40 16.22 -5.54
C ALA A 148 10.41 16.17 -6.71
N THR A 149 10.70 14.95 -7.22
CA THR A 149 11.69 14.76 -8.30
C THR A 149 11.10 14.86 -9.70
N CYS A 150 9.91 14.30 -9.95
CA CYS A 150 9.35 14.27 -11.30
C CYS A 150 7.95 14.88 -11.44
N GLY A 151 7.33 15.35 -10.35
CA GLY A 151 6.01 15.99 -10.40
C GLY A 151 4.90 15.07 -10.94
N MET A 152 4.98 13.77 -10.62
CA MET A 152 4.18 12.70 -11.23
C MET A 152 2.66 12.85 -11.06
N ALA A 153 2.23 13.61 -10.05
CA ALA A 153 0.82 13.74 -9.69
C ALA A 153 0.46 15.21 -9.38
N PRO A 154 0.18 16.03 -10.41
CA PRO A 154 0.04 17.49 -10.26
C PRO A 154 -1.21 17.94 -9.47
N LYS A 155 -2.16 17.06 -9.22
CA LYS A 155 -3.38 17.34 -8.44
C LYS A 155 -3.42 16.56 -7.11
N ALA A 156 -2.33 15.88 -6.75
CA ALA A 156 -2.27 15.14 -5.50
C ALA A 156 -2.03 16.09 -4.33
N ASP A 157 -2.71 15.82 -3.23
CA ASP A 157 -2.45 16.42 -1.93
C ASP A 157 -1.86 15.35 -1.01
N PHE A 158 -0.54 15.16 -1.09
CA PHE A 158 0.16 14.16 -0.29
C PHE A 158 0.14 14.46 1.22
N MET A 159 -0.10 15.70 1.62
CA MET A 159 -0.28 16.05 3.03
C MET A 159 -1.65 15.60 3.53
N HIS A 160 -2.68 15.74 2.69
CA HIS A 160 -3.99 15.19 2.98
C HIS A 160 -3.98 13.66 3.06
N GLU A 161 -3.27 13.00 2.13
CA GLU A 161 -3.08 11.54 2.16
C GLU A 161 -2.33 11.07 3.41
N LEU A 162 -1.26 11.76 3.80
CA LEU A 162 -0.55 11.50 5.05
C LEU A 162 -1.51 11.61 6.24
N HIS A 163 -2.29 12.68 6.31
CA HIS A 163 -3.30 12.88 7.35
C HIS A 163 -4.31 11.73 7.41
N ASN A 164 -4.84 11.33 6.25
CA ASN A 164 -5.81 10.24 6.15
C ASN A 164 -5.21 8.91 6.60
N ASN A 165 -3.98 8.60 6.20
CA ASN A 165 -3.30 7.37 6.58
C ASN A 165 -3.04 7.31 8.10
N ILE A 166 -2.54 8.38 8.70
CA ILE A 166 -2.35 8.46 10.16
C ILE A 166 -3.68 8.27 10.87
N ARG A 167 -4.72 8.98 10.43
CA ARG A 167 -6.04 8.92 11.04
C ARG A 167 -6.71 7.56 10.91
N LEU A 168 -6.53 6.90 9.75
CA LEU A 168 -7.02 5.55 9.51
C LEU A 168 -6.42 4.55 10.51
N GLU A 169 -5.11 4.61 10.73
CA GLU A 169 -4.44 3.74 11.70
C GLU A 169 -4.86 4.06 13.14
N LEU A 170 -4.93 5.34 13.51
CA LEU A 170 -5.41 5.75 14.84
C LEU A 170 -6.81 5.23 15.15
N LYS A 171 -7.75 5.32 14.19
CA LYS A 171 -9.12 4.81 14.36
C LYS A 171 -9.19 3.30 14.55
N LYS A 172 -8.22 2.55 14.01
CA LYS A 172 -8.08 1.10 14.15
C LYS A 172 -7.13 0.70 15.30
N PHE A 173 -6.75 1.62 16.16
CA PHE A 173 -5.78 1.42 17.25
C PHE A 173 -4.42 0.89 16.80
N GLY A 174 -4.08 1.12 15.53
CA GLY A 174 -2.80 0.77 14.92
C GLY A 174 -1.73 1.83 15.20
N TYR A 175 -1.44 2.14 16.46
CA TYR A 175 -0.59 3.25 16.87
C TYR A 175 0.83 3.15 16.30
N ALA A 176 1.45 1.97 16.37
CA ALA A 176 2.77 1.75 15.77
C ALA A 176 2.79 2.04 14.26
N ASN A 177 1.71 1.68 13.55
CA ASN A 177 1.61 1.95 12.11
C ASN A 177 1.35 3.44 11.82
N ALA A 178 0.65 4.16 12.69
CA ALA A 178 0.49 5.61 12.60
C ALA A 178 1.84 6.34 12.79
N GLU A 179 2.68 5.87 13.74
CA GLU A 179 4.05 6.37 13.94
C GLU A 179 4.92 6.18 12.70
N LEU A 180 4.78 5.04 11.98
CA LEU A 180 5.52 4.82 10.73
C LEU A 180 5.21 5.85 9.64
N CYS A 181 3.98 6.37 9.59
CA CYS A 181 3.63 7.45 8.66
C CYS A 181 4.39 8.74 9.00
N LEU A 182 4.53 9.05 10.30
CA LEU A 182 5.29 10.20 10.77
C LEU A 182 6.80 10.02 10.55
N ASP A 183 7.34 8.85 10.85
CA ASP A 183 8.75 8.51 10.56
C ASP A 183 9.06 8.70 9.07
N ALA A 184 8.14 8.29 8.19
CA ALA A 184 8.27 8.46 6.75
C ALA A 184 8.32 9.94 6.35
N PHE A 185 7.46 10.76 6.91
CA PHE A 185 7.41 12.19 6.67
C PHE A 185 8.65 12.91 7.20
N GLU A 186 9.06 12.62 8.43
CA GLU A 186 10.30 13.17 9.01
C GLU A 186 11.54 12.80 8.17
N ASP A 187 11.61 11.55 7.68
CA ASP A 187 12.71 11.13 6.80
C ASP A 187 12.69 11.85 5.45
N PHE A 188 11.50 12.12 4.90
CA PHE A 188 11.36 12.95 3.70
C PHE A 188 11.88 14.38 3.94
N LEU A 189 11.54 14.99 5.09
CA LEU A 189 11.96 16.36 5.45
C LEU A 189 13.48 16.49 5.63
N LYS A 190 14.22 15.39 5.88
CA LYS A 190 15.70 15.41 5.95
C LYS A 190 16.36 15.69 4.58
N GLY A 191 15.57 15.66 3.51
CA GLY A 191 15.99 16.04 2.18
C GLY A 191 16.84 14.99 1.44
N PRO A 192 17.29 15.30 0.21
CA PRO A 192 17.92 14.33 -0.68
C PRO A 192 19.26 13.80 -0.17
N GLU A 193 20.02 14.59 0.57
CA GLU A 193 21.33 14.17 1.09
C GLU A 193 21.21 13.07 2.17
N PHE A 194 20.07 12.96 2.82
CA PHE A 194 19.81 11.86 3.74
C PHE A 194 19.64 10.53 2.98
N ILE A 195 18.80 10.52 1.95
CA ILE A 195 18.50 9.30 1.17
C ILE A 195 19.71 8.85 0.32
N LYS A 196 20.52 9.77 -0.18
CA LYS A 196 21.73 9.45 -0.98
C LYS A 196 22.84 8.76 -0.19
N LYS A 197 22.80 8.79 1.13
CA LYS A 197 23.80 8.09 1.95
C LYS A 197 23.75 6.58 1.67
N PRO A 198 24.90 5.94 1.36
CA PRO A 198 24.93 4.52 1.04
C PRO A 198 24.24 3.65 2.10
N GLY A 199 23.30 2.79 1.68
CA GLY A 199 22.53 1.90 2.53
C GLY A 199 21.51 2.60 3.46
N GLN A 200 21.26 3.90 3.30
CA GLN A 200 20.33 4.61 4.18
C GLN A 200 18.89 4.15 4.00
N ALA A 201 18.45 3.95 2.76
CA ALA A 201 17.09 3.48 2.48
C ALA A 201 16.82 2.11 3.13
N GLU A 202 17.78 1.19 3.05
CA GLU A 202 17.69 -0.13 3.70
C GLU A 202 17.66 -0.02 5.23
N ARG A 203 18.57 0.79 5.82
CA ARG A 203 18.59 1.00 7.28
C ARG A 203 17.27 1.57 7.79
N SER A 204 16.73 2.55 7.10
CA SER A 204 15.43 3.14 7.42
C SER A 204 14.30 2.12 7.31
N PHE A 205 14.30 1.29 6.26
CA PHE A 205 13.33 0.22 6.10
C PHE A 205 13.43 -0.84 7.20
N MET A 206 14.64 -1.25 7.54
CA MET A 206 14.87 -2.21 8.64
C MET A 206 14.43 -1.64 9.99
N ALA A 207 14.60 -0.33 10.23
CA ALA A 207 14.06 0.35 11.41
C ALA A 207 12.53 0.32 11.40
N ALA A 208 11.88 0.67 10.29
CA ALA A 208 10.44 0.61 10.14
C ALA A 208 9.89 -0.82 10.38
N ASN A 209 10.58 -1.86 9.88
CA ASN A 209 10.21 -3.25 10.13
C ASN A 209 10.30 -3.67 11.61
N ARG A 210 11.24 -3.10 12.36
CA ARG A 210 11.31 -3.34 13.81
C ARG A 210 10.23 -2.59 14.57
N ASN A 211 9.91 -1.37 14.13
CA ASN A 211 9.00 -0.46 14.83
C ASN A 211 7.53 -0.71 14.50
N LYS A 212 7.23 -1.37 13.37
CA LYS A 212 5.86 -1.70 13.01
C LYS A 212 5.20 -2.60 14.05
N GLU A 213 3.89 -2.63 14.04
CA GLU A 213 3.12 -3.60 14.82
C GLU A 213 3.64 -5.02 14.60
N GLN A 214 3.89 -5.74 15.70
CA GLN A 214 4.37 -7.12 15.66
C GLN A 214 3.19 -8.08 15.74
N LEU A 215 3.22 -9.09 14.89
CA LEU A 215 2.19 -10.13 14.84
C LEU A 215 2.75 -11.43 15.39
N VAL A 216 1.96 -12.12 16.19
CA VAL A 216 2.25 -13.47 16.67
C VAL A 216 1.52 -14.52 15.83
N ASP A 217 1.96 -15.77 15.86
CA ASP A 217 1.25 -16.87 15.20
C ASP A 217 -0.12 -17.11 15.85
N PHE A 218 -1.03 -17.78 15.11
CA PHE A 218 -2.40 -18.00 15.59
C PHE A 218 -2.49 -18.86 16.87
N VAL A 219 -1.52 -19.73 17.15
CA VAL A 219 -1.52 -20.53 18.38
C VAL A 219 -1.24 -19.62 19.58
N THR A 220 -0.19 -18.81 19.47
CA THR A 220 0.17 -17.80 20.47
C THR A 220 -0.98 -16.79 20.65
N LEU A 221 -1.56 -16.30 19.55
CA LEU A 221 -2.69 -15.36 19.62
C LEU A 221 -3.90 -15.98 20.31
N GLN A 222 -4.27 -17.24 20.01
CA GLN A 222 -5.37 -17.91 20.68
C GLN A 222 -5.10 -18.03 22.19
N SER A 223 -3.88 -18.36 22.60
CA SER A 223 -3.51 -18.41 24.03
C SER A 223 -3.64 -17.03 24.71
N GLN A 224 -3.34 -15.94 24.00
CA GLN A 224 -3.58 -14.57 24.50
C GLN A 224 -5.07 -14.24 24.63
N ILE A 225 -5.87 -14.69 23.67
CA ILE A 225 -7.32 -14.53 23.67
C ILE A 225 -7.93 -15.31 24.85
N ASP A 226 -7.54 -16.56 25.03
CA ASP A 226 -8.04 -17.43 26.11
C ASP A 226 -7.70 -16.91 27.53
N ALA A 227 -6.61 -16.15 27.63
CA ALA A 227 -6.20 -15.50 28.88
C ALA A 227 -6.91 -14.16 29.16
N ASP A 228 -7.68 -13.64 28.21
CA ASP A 228 -8.33 -12.33 28.30
C ASP A 228 -9.86 -12.51 28.49
N ALA A 229 -10.34 -12.26 29.70
CA ALA A 229 -11.75 -12.43 30.06
C ALA A 229 -12.74 -11.61 29.21
N GLU A 230 -12.29 -10.50 28.56
CA GLU A 230 -13.12 -9.73 27.64
C GLU A 230 -13.28 -10.40 26.27
N LEU A 231 -12.45 -11.40 25.97
CA LEU A 231 -12.43 -12.15 24.71
C LEU A 231 -12.95 -13.59 24.86
N ASP A 232 -13.55 -13.90 26.03
CA ASP A 232 -14.06 -15.24 26.34
C ASP A 232 -14.98 -15.78 25.23
N GLY A 233 -14.75 -17.04 24.85
CA GLY A 233 -15.47 -17.72 23.77
C GLY A 233 -15.04 -17.40 22.35
N LEU A 234 -14.04 -16.53 22.13
CA LEU A 234 -13.52 -16.26 20.78
C LEU A 234 -12.56 -17.36 20.34
N CYS A 235 -12.93 -18.09 19.30
CA CYS A 235 -12.06 -19.08 18.64
C CYS A 235 -11.66 -18.60 17.23
N ILE A 236 -10.37 -18.39 16.99
CA ILE A 236 -9.85 -17.88 15.69
C ILE A 236 -10.24 -18.83 14.54
N LYS A 237 -10.31 -20.14 14.77
CA LYS A 237 -10.64 -21.12 13.72
C LYS A 237 -12.10 -21.02 13.25
N GLU A 238 -12.98 -20.47 14.08
CA GLU A 238 -14.41 -20.32 13.80
C GLU A 238 -14.76 -18.96 13.20
N VAL A 239 -13.79 -18.04 13.14
CA VAL A 239 -14.02 -16.73 12.54
C VAL A 239 -14.15 -16.87 11.02
N ASP A 240 -15.30 -16.44 10.50
CA ASP A 240 -15.54 -16.43 9.06
C ASP A 240 -14.65 -15.37 8.37
N ARG A 241 -13.84 -15.82 7.43
CA ARG A 241 -12.91 -14.96 6.68
C ARG A 241 -13.63 -13.96 5.77
N GLN A 242 -14.88 -14.23 5.41
CA GLN A 242 -15.66 -13.39 4.50
C GLN A 242 -16.51 -12.35 5.25
N LEU A 243 -16.79 -12.57 6.53
CA LEU A 243 -17.57 -11.66 7.35
C LEU A 243 -16.68 -10.57 7.97
N ILE A 244 -16.56 -9.47 7.25
CA ILE A 244 -16.14 -8.22 7.85
C ILE A 244 -17.40 -7.46 8.20
N ASP A 245 -17.76 -7.39 9.49
CA ASP A 245 -18.88 -6.59 10.01
C ASP A 245 -18.80 -5.07 9.65
N GLY A 246 -17.79 -4.70 8.88
CA GLY A 246 -17.47 -3.34 8.53
C GLY A 246 -18.40 -2.65 7.55
N ASP A 247 -19.14 -3.42 6.76
CA ASP A 247 -20.03 -2.90 5.73
C ASP A 247 -21.45 -2.55 6.24
N LYS A 248 -21.67 -2.60 7.55
CA LYS A 248 -22.94 -2.13 8.11
C LYS A 248 -23.13 -0.65 7.77
N PRO A 249 -24.22 -0.29 7.06
CA PRO A 249 -24.48 1.10 6.72
C PRO A 249 -24.58 1.93 7.99
N ARG A 250 -23.85 3.04 8.03
CA ARG A 250 -23.87 3.98 9.16
C ARG A 250 -24.85 5.10 8.87
N SER A 251 -25.66 5.47 9.88
CA SER A 251 -26.48 6.67 9.83
C SER A 251 -25.63 7.96 9.77
N LEU A 252 -26.24 9.07 9.37
CA LEU A 252 -25.54 10.37 9.33
C LEU A 252 -24.94 10.77 10.69
N PRO A 253 -25.67 10.66 11.84
CA PRO A 253 -25.09 10.94 13.15
C PRO A 253 -23.84 10.08 13.46
N GLU A 254 -23.86 8.80 13.10
CA GLU A 254 -22.72 7.90 13.33
C GLU A 254 -21.49 8.28 12.49
N ARG A 255 -21.70 8.76 11.25
CA ARG A 255 -20.61 9.28 10.41
C ARG A 255 -20.02 10.55 10.98
N LEU A 256 -20.86 11.44 11.49
CA LEU A 256 -20.43 12.68 12.15
C LEU A 256 -19.68 12.38 13.46
N GLU A 257 -20.21 11.47 14.29
CA GLU A 257 -19.50 11.04 15.50
C GLU A 257 -18.10 10.52 15.16
N ASP A 258 -17.96 9.64 14.16
CA ASP A 258 -16.68 9.10 13.73
C ASP A 258 -15.73 10.19 13.19
N LEU A 259 -16.28 11.17 12.46
CA LEU A 259 -15.50 12.30 11.94
C LEU A 259 -14.88 13.14 13.05
N PHE A 260 -15.63 13.38 14.13
CA PHE A 260 -15.20 14.28 15.21
C PHE A 260 -14.45 13.57 16.34
N THR A 261 -14.69 12.27 16.55
CA THR A 261 -14.18 11.57 17.73
C THR A 261 -13.00 10.64 17.45
N ASP A 262 -12.70 10.33 16.19
CA ASP A 262 -11.71 9.31 15.80
C ASP A 262 -11.90 8.00 16.58
N ASN A 263 -13.10 7.42 16.48
CA ASN A 263 -13.52 6.23 17.22
C ASN A 263 -13.44 6.43 18.75
N ASN A 264 -13.97 7.55 19.24
CA ASN A 264 -14.05 7.91 20.66
C ASN A 264 -12.68 8.09 21.37
N GLN A 265 -11.67 8.54 20.66
CA GLN A 265 -10.36 8.86 21.24
C GLN A 265 -10.10 10.36 21.35
N ARG A 266 -10.82 11.21 20.61
CA ARG A 266 -10.55 12.65 20.52
C ARG A 266 -11.32 13.45 21.58
N TYR A 267 -12.52 13.92 21.28
CA TYR A 267 -13.25 14.84 22.16
C TYR A 267 -14.11 14.14 23.21
N PHE A 268 -14.75 13.05 22.83
CA PHE A 268 -15.60 12.25 23.68
C PHE A 268 -14.90 10.94 24.03
N LYS A 269 -14.18 10.94 25.12
CA LYS A 269 -13.45 9.76 25.60
C LYS A 269 -14.44 8.77 26.21
N LYS A 270 -15.08 7.97 25.39
CA LYS A 270 -15.84 6.84 25.91
C LYS A 270 -14.97 5.60 25.87
N ASN A 271 -14.82 4.95 27.01
CA ASN A 271 -14.29 3.60 27.03
C ASN A 271 -15.25 2.75 26.20
N GLY A 272 -14.74 2.10 25.18
CA GLY A 272 -15.51 1.14 24.41
C GLY A 272 -15.81 -0.11 25.24
N THR A 273 -16.72 -0.94 24.75
CA THR A 273 -17.02 -2.24 25.35
C THR A 273 -16.88 -3.34 24.32
N GLY A 274 -16.33 -4.47 24.75
CA GLY A 274 -16.16 -5.65 23.91
C GLY A 274 -15.17 -5.45 22.77
N TYR A 275 -15.17 -6.37 21.85
CA TYR A 275 -14.18 -6.48 20.79
C TYR A 275 -14.81 -6.55 19.39
N ALA A 276 -13.96 -6.43 18.35
CA ALA A 276 -14.27 -6.79 16.97
C ALA A 276 -13.07 -7.53 16.36
N VAL A 277 -13.37 -8.42 15.41
CA VAL A 277 -12.33 -9.08 14.59
C VAL A 277 -12.24 -8.38 13.25
N ILE A 278 -11.04 -8.01 12.84
CA ILE A 278 -10.79 -7.31 11.58
C ILE A 278 -9.60 -7.93 10.84
N PRO A 279 -9.55 -7.86 9.50
CA PRO A 279 -8.38 -8.31 8.74
C PRO A 279 -7.21 -7.33 8.88
N LEU A 280 -6.00 -7.86 8.70
CA LEU A 280 -4.79 -7.05 8.59
C LEU A 280 -4.71 -6.38 7.21
N GLN A 281 -5.60 -5.48 6.90
CA GLN A 281 -5.56 -4.70 5.67
C GLN A 281 -5.50 -3.23 6.03
N GLY A 282 -4.37 -2.58 5.68
CA GLY A 282 -4.13 -1.20 6.05
C GLY A 282 -5.16 -0.23 5.47
N TRP A 283 -5.62 -0.50 4.25
CA TRP A 283 -6.55 0.38 3.53
C TRP A 283 -8.01 0.22 3.96
N LEU A 284 -8.36 -0.89 4.63
CA LEU A 284 -9.72 -1.15 5.04
C LEU A 284 -10.06 -0.36 6.31
N TYR A 285 -11.21 0.30 6.29
CA TYR A 285 -11.81 0.93 7.46
C TYR A 285 -13.16 0.28 7.79
N PRO A 286 -13.19 -0.79 8.59
CA PRO A 286 -14.42 -1.49 8.96
C PRO A 286 -15.16 -0.73 10.07
N ALA A 287 -15.61 0.48 9.75
CA ALA A 287 -16.10 1.45 10.72
C ALA A 287 -17.32 0.99 11.52
N GLY A 288 -18.20 0.19 10.91
CA GLY A 288 -19.36 -0.40 11.61
C GLY A 288 -18.94 -1.43 12.66
N ALA A 289 -17.95 -2.27 12.33
CA ALA A 289 -17.46 -3.31 13.24
C ALA A 289 -16.72 -2.74 14.46
N ILE A 290 -15.86 -1.74 14.23
CA ILE A 290 -14.96 -1.24 15.29
C ILE A 290 -15.55 -0.10 16.13
N ARG A 291 -16.71 0.43 15.74
CA ARG A 291 -17.34 1.55 16.44
C ARG A 291 -17.68 1.19 17.88
N GLY A 292 -17.18 1.99 18.83
CA GLY A 292 -17.43 1.80 20.25
C GLY A 292 -16.75 0.58 20.87
N LYS A 293 -15.87 -0.09 20.13
CA LYS A 293 -15.08 -1.21 20.66
C LYS A 293 -13.89 -0.75 21.46
N HIS A 294 -13.46 -1.59 22.39
CA HIS A 294 -12.28 -1.38 23.23
C HIS A 294 -11.07 -2.17 22.70
N LYS A 295 -11.30 -3.35 22.18
CA LYS A 295 -10.28 -4.24 21.62
C LYS A 295 -10.57 -4.60 20.17
N LEU A 296 -9.51 -4.77 19.39
CA LEU A 296 -9.59 -5.26 18.02
C LEU A 296 -8.64 -6.44 17.86
N ILE A 297 -9.16 -7.57 17.41
CA ILE A 297 -8.38 -8.75 17.05
C ILE A 297 -8.09 -8.63 15.55
N VAL A 298 -6.83 -8.44 15.21
CA VAL A 298 -6.39 -8.23 13.83
C VAL A 298 -5.80 -9.51 13.30
N LEU A 299 -6.33 -10.03 12.20
CA LEU A 299 -5.95 -11.32 11.64
C LEU A 299 -5.34 -11.19 10.24
N ASP A 300 -4.15 -11.73 10.08
CA ASP A 300 -3.51 -12.02 8.80
C ASP A 300 -3.74 -13.50 8.48
N TRP A 301 -4.79 -13.77 7.74
CA TRP A 301 -5.19 -15.12 7.39
C TRP A 301 -4.16 -15.83 6.52
N TYR A 302 -3.50 -15.10 5.66
CA TYR A 302 -2.53 -15.64 4.74
C TYR A 302 -1.29 -16.17 5.47
N ASN A 303 -0.70 -15.33 6.33
CA ASN A 303 0.47 -15.69 7.11
C ASN A 303 0.13 -16.42 8.42
N ARG A 304 -1.16 -16.60 8.74
CA ARG A 304 -1.65 -17.21 9.98
C ARG A 304 -1.07 -16.52 11.23
N LYS A 305 -1.11 -15.19 11.22
CA LYS A 305 -0.61 -14.33 12.29
C LYS A 305 -1.65 -13.29 12.67
N GLY A 306 -1.52 -12.73 13.85
CA GLY A 306 -2.39 -11.66 14.27
C GLY A 306 -1.93 -10.97 15.55
N THR A 307 -2.72 -10.03 16.01
CA THR A 307 -2.45 -9.26 17.23
C THR A 307 -3.74 -8.75 17.86
N ILE A 308 -3.67 -8.43 19.14
CA ILE A 308 -4.74 -7.76 19.87
C ILE A 308 -4.37 -6.29 20.02
N ARG A 309 -5.19 -5.40 19.44
CA ARG A 309 -5.06 -3.95 19.63
C ARG A 309 -6.03 -3.50 20.71
N THR A 310 -5.53 -2.74 21.66
CA THR A 310 -6.36 -2.14 22.71
C THR A 310 -6.38 -0.62 22.54
N LYS A 311 -7.54 -0.01 22.78
CA LYS A 311 -7.70 1.46 22.74
C LYS A 311 -6.81 2.10 23.80
N ASP A 312 -5.92 2.97 23.38
CA ASP A 312 -5.03 3.76 24.23
C ASP A 312 -5.12 5.26 23.88
N VAL A 313 -5.91 5.97 24.65
CA VAL A 313 -6.14 7.42 24.44
C VAL A 313 -4.88 8.24 24.71
N LYS A 314 -3.96 7.77 25.58
CA LYS A 314 -2.70 8.45 25.84
C LYS A 314 -1.78 8.36 24.64
N CYS A 315 -1.59 7.16 24.10
CA CYS A 315 -0.82 6.94 22.88
C CYS A 315 -1.40 7.74 21.70
N TYR A 316 -2.74 7.72 21.53
CA TYR A 316 -3.41 8.56 20.52
C TYR A 316 -3.04 10.04 20.66
N GLN A 317 -3.04 10.60 21.88
CA GLN A 317 -2.72 12.01 22.12
C GLN A 317 -1.25 12.33 21.84
N GLU A 318 -0.33 11.42 22.17
CA GLU A 318 1.10 11.58 21.89
C GLU A 318 1.37 11.63 20.38
N ILE A 319 0.75 10.73 19.60
CA ILE A 319 0.86 10.74 18.14
C ILE A 319 0.25 12.01 17.55
N LYS A 320 -0.90 12.45 18.02
CA LYS A 320 -1.52 13.72 17.58
C LYS A 320 -0.65 14.93 17.89
N LYS A 321 0.05 14.92 19.00
CA LYS A 321 1.01 15.95 19.38
C LYS A 321 2.25 15.98 18.46
N ARG A 322 2.79 14.78 18.16
CA ARG A 322 3.89 14.61 17.20
C ARG A 322 3.48 15.13 15.83
N TYR A 323 2.34 14.69 15.33
CA TYR A 323 1.79 15.14 14.07
C TYR A 323 1.64 16.66 13.97
N ALA A 324 1.13 17.32 15.03
CA ALA A 324 0.97 18.78 15.07
C ALA A 324 2.30 19.56 15.18
N ARG A 325 3.37 18.91 15.63
CA ARG A 325 4.71 19.51 15.68
C ARG A 325 5.39 19.44 14.31
N ASP A 326 5.18 18.36 13.57
CA ASP A 326 5.88 18.05 12.32
C ASP A 326 5.25 18.76 11.10
N LEU A 327 4.04 19.32 11.27
CA LEU A 327 3.34 20.19 10.31
C LEU A 327 3.61 21.65 10.54
#